data_63b61f3ddeef1f859241de91282d9545
#
_entry.id   63b61f3ddeef1f859241de91282d9545
#
_cell.length_a   1.000
_cell.length_b   1.000
_cell.length_c   1.000
_cell.angle_alpha   90.00
_cell.angle_beta   90.00
_cell.angle_gamma   90.00
#
_symmetry.space_group_name_H-M   'P 1'
#
loop_
_entity.id
_entity.type
_entity.pdbx_description
1 polymer ?
#
loop_
_entity_poly.entity_id
_entity_poly.type
_entity_poly.pdbx_seq_one_letter_code
_entity_poly.pdbx_strand_id
1 'polypeptide(L)'
;MSLNGNENGAAVIEPRFRSVLIICAANTARSVMAEHLMLRELRERNAHEGVRVRSAGIAPYARDGALVSLDTRMTLRDIGIDLGEEATSTDLKRHPELLEAADLVIAMTAAQARELRERFAVRPSLPVHTLRGLAGEAGDIADPFEQGDAVFADCREEINRLIPLVVDRLLANA
;
A
#
# COMPACT_ATOMS: atom_id res chain seq x y z
N MET A 1 37.37 -31.43 -20.20
CA MET A 1 36.88 -31.38 -18.83
C MET A 1 36.35 -30.01 -18.57
N SER A 2 35.04 -29.87 -18.68
CA SER A 2 34.36 -28.61 -18.45
C SER A 2 33.83 -28.56 -17.03
N LEU A 3 34.28 -27.61 -16.24
CA LEU A 3 33.69 -27.27 -14.96
C LEU A 3 32.79 -26.06 -15.14
N ASN A 4 31.52 -26.28 -15.39
CA ASN A 4 30.50 -25.29 -15.25
C ASN A 4 29.87 -25.48 -13.87
N GLY A 5 30.30 -24.65 -12.93
CA GLY A 5 29.65 -24.50 -11.65
C GLY A 5 29.40 -23.04 -11.42
N ASN A 6 28.22 -22.56 -11.75
CA ASN A 6 27.69 -21.34 -11.16
C ASN A 6 26.16 -21.46 -11.13
N GLU A 7 25.68 -22.11 -10.09
CA GLU A 7 24.25 -22.08 -9.74
C GLU A 7 24.12 -21.40 -8.38
N ASN A 8 24.15 -20.09 -8.40
CA ASN A 8 23.53 -19.30 -7.35
C ASN A 8 22.03 -19.28 -7.65
N GLY A 9 21.39 -20.40 -7.45
CA GLY A 9 19.94 -20.51 -7.41
C GLY A 9 19.43 -19.89 -6.11
N ALA A 10 19.36 -18.56 -6.07
CA ALA A 10 18.50 -17.89 -5.11
C ALA A 10 17.09 -18.41 -5.40
N ALA A 11 16.47 -19.09 -4.44
CA ALA A 11 15.11 -19.57 -4.56
C ALA A 11 14.22 -18.35 -4.87
N VAL A 12 13.62 -18.33 -6.06
CA VAL A 12 12.66 -17.29 -6.44
C VAL A 12 11.45 -17.50 -5.54
N ILE A 13 11.29 -16.64 -4.56
CA ILE A 13 10.11 -16.65 -3.71
C ILE A 13 8.95 -16.19 -4.58
N GLU A 14 8.07 -17.11 -4.94
CA GLU A 14 6.83 -16.73 -5.61
C GLU A 14 5.89 -16.10 -4.59
N PRO A 15 5.52 -14.81 -4.73
CA PRO A 15 4.64 -14.15 -3.78
C PRO A 15 3.21 -14.68 -3.90
N ARG A 16 2.51 -14.77 -2.78
CA ARG A 16 1.08 -15.13 -2.74
C ARG A 16 0.23 -14.09 -3.45
N PHE A 17 0.60 -12.82 -3.33
CA PHE A 17 -0.08 -11.69 -3.98
C PHE A 17 0.93 -10.92 -4.83
N ARG A 18 0.58 -10.67 -6.09
CA ARG A 18 1.45 -10.01 -7.07
C ARG A 18 1.01 -8.59 -7.43
N SER A 19 -0.22 -8.23 -7.13
CA SER A 19 -0.78 -6.92 -7.44
C SER A 19 -1.64 -6.41 -6.29
N VAL A 20 -1.07 -5.52 -5.51
CA VAL A 20 -1.67 -4.96 -4.31
C VAL A 20 -2.16 -3.55 -4.58
N LEU A 21 -3.44 -3.30 -4.29
CA LEU A 21 -4.04 -1.97 -4.31
C LEU A 21 -4.32 -1.50 -2.88
N ILE A 22 -3.74 -0.38 -2.49
CA ILE A 22 -3.93 0.22 -1.17
C ILE A 22 -4.89 1.41 -1.31
N ILE A 23 -5.94 1.45 -0.50
CA ILE A 23 -6.96 2.49 -0.59
C ILE A 23 -7.11 3.28 0.71
N CYS A 24 -7.41 4.57 0.56
CA CYS A 24 -7.94 5.43 1.60
C CYS A 24 -8.96 6.41 1.01
N ALA A 25 -9.38 7.45 1.72
CA ALA A 25 -10.38 8.37 1.22
C ALA A 25 -9.88 9.19 0.01
N ALA A 26 -8.85 10.01 0.17
CA ALA A 26 -8.39 10.98 -0.83
C ALA A 26 -7.13 10.56 -1.61
N ASN A 27 -6.38 9.58 -1.14
CA ASN A 27 -5.06 9.20 -1.66
C ASN A 27 -4.02 10.33 -1.59
N THR A 28 -3.99 11.05 -0.49
CA THR A 28 -3.02 12.12 -0.24
C THR A 28 -2.18 11.93 1.03
N ALA A 29 -2.53 10.95 1.87
CA ALA A 29 -1.82 10.67 3.11
C ALA A 29 -1.65 9.16 3.37
N ARG A 30 -2.59 8.51 4.08
CA ARG A 30 -2.43 7.14 4.63
C ARG A 30 -2.05 6.10 3.59
N SER A 31 -2.79 6.01 2.48
CA SER A 31 -2.50 5.02 1.43
C SER A 31 -1.19 5.31 0.71
N VAL A 32 -0.80 6.58 0.58
CA VAL A 32 0.49 6.98 0.01
C VAL A 32 1.64 6.57 0.93
N MET A 33 1.52 6.82 2.23
CA MET A 33 2.53 6.37 3.20
C MET A 33 2.68 4.84 3.17
N ALA A 34 1.56 4.11 3.18
CA ALA A 34 1.57 2.65 3.13
C ALA A 34 2.20 2.11 1.85
N GLU A 35 1.88 2.69 0.69
CA GLU A 35 2.47 2.31 -0.61
C GLU A 35 3.99 2.43 -0.59
N HIS A 36 4.52 3.59 -0.21
CA HIS A 36 5.96 3.85 -0.26
C HIS A 36 6.74 3.09 0.82
N LEU A 37 6.16 2.91 2.00
CA LEU A 37 6.75 2.07 3.04
C LEU A 37 6.77 0.59 2.63
N MET A 38 5.71 0.10 1.99
CA MET A 38 5.66 -1.27 1.45
C MET A 38 6.65 -1.48 0.32
N LEU A 39 6.77 -0.53 -0.62
CA LEU A 39 7.76 -0.59 -1.69
C LEU A 39 9.18 -0.62 -1.15
N ARG A 40 9.48 0.14 -0.09
CA ARG A 40 10.79 0.10 0.58
C ARG A 40 11.05 -1.28 1.19
N GLU A 41 10.12 -1.80 1.96
CA GLU A 41 10.23 -3.12 2.59
C GLU A 41 10.43 -4.24 1.55
N LEU A 42 9.69 -4.20 0.46
CA LEU A 42 9.84 -5.17 -0.65
C LEU A 42 11.23 -5.09 -1.30
N ARG A 43 11.79 -3.88 -1.46
CA ARG A 43 13.16 -3.70 -1.97
C ARG A 43 14.20 -4.27 -1.00
N GLU A 44 14.06 -3.99 0.28
CA GLU A 44 14.97 -4.50 1.33
C GLU A 44 14.98 -6.03 1.38
N ARG A 45 13.84 -6.66 1.03
CA ARG A 45 13.72 -8.13 0.93
C ARG A 45 14.03 -8.69 -0.46
N ASN A 46 14.44 -7.88 -1.42
CA ASN A 46 14.66 -8.29 -2.83
C ASN A 46 13.41 -8.92 -3.48
N ALA A 47 12.22 -8.51 -3.07
CA ALA A 47 10.92 -9.02 -3.54
C ALA A 47 10.14 -8.02 -4.42
N HIS A 48 10.68 -6.85 -4.69
CA HIS A 48 9.99 -5.75 -5.37
C HIS A 48 9.66 -6.03 -6.85
N GLU A 49 10.38 -6.92 -7.52
CA GLU A 49 10.06 -7.31 -8.90
C GLU A 49 8.85 -8.24 -9.00
N GLY A 50 8.56 -8.98 -7.93
CA GLY A 50 7.46 -9.94 -7.88
C GLY A 50 6.13 -9.37 -7.41
N VAL A 51 6.12 -8.17 -6.79
CA VAL A 51 4.93 -7.56 -6.20
C VAL A 51 4.76 -6.12 -6.68
N ARG A 52 3.69 -5.86 -7.40
CA ARG A 52 3.29 -4.51 -7.81
C ARG A 52 2.42 -3.90 -6.72
N VAL A 53 2.75 -2.68 -6.30
CA VAL A 53 1.98 -1.94 -5.29
C VAL A 53 1.51 -0.62 -5.89
N ARG A 54 0.23 -0.30 -5.71
CA ARG A 54 -0.41 0.95 -6.13
C ARG A 54 -1.33 1.44 -5.03
N SER A 55 -1.63 2.73 -5.04
CA SER A 55 -2.63 3.31 -4.15
C SER A 55 -3.63 4.20 -4.87
N ALA A 56 -4.84 4.33 -4.31
CA ALA A 56 -5.91 5.16 -4.85
C ALA A 56 -6.86 5.64 -3.74
N GLY A 57 -7.59 6.72 -4.04
CA GLY A 57 -8.67 7.24 -3.19
C GLY A 57 -10.03 6.75 -3.66
N ILE A 58 -10.94 6.51 -2.72
CA ILE A 58 -12.29 6.00 -3.00
C ILE A 58 -13.41 6.97 -2.64
N ALA A 59 -13.13 8.04 -1.91
CA ALA A 59 -14.16 9.00 -1.51
C ALA A 59 -14.79 9.71 -2.72
N PRO A 60 -16.03 10.20 -2.60
CA PRO A 60 -16.67 10.98 -3.67
C PRO A 60 -15.83 12.18 -4.12
N TYR A 61 -15.10 12.81 -3.20
CA TYR A 61 -14.23 13.95 -3.46
C TYR A 61 -12.82 13.58 -3.91
N ALA A 62 -12.45 12.29 -3.94
CA ALA A 62 -11.17 11.86 -4.48
C ALA A 62 -11.06 12.27 -5.95
N ARG A 63 -9.87 12.69 -6.36
CA ARG A 63 -9.60 13.15 -7.73
C ARG A 63 -8.18 12.79 -8.16
N ASP A 64 -7.98 12.67 -9.46
CA ASP A 64 -6.65 12.57 -10.03
C ASP A 64 -5.90 13.90 -9.94
N GLY A 65 -4.59 13.82 -9.75
CA GLY A 65 -3.71 14.95 -9.87
C GLY A 65 -3.73 15.92 -8.68
N ALA A 66 -4.40 15.59 -7.57
CA ALA A 66 -4.24 16.38 -6.34
C ALA A 66 -2.85 16.11 -5.78
N LEU A 67 -2.16 17.18 -5.35
CA LEU A 67 -0.84 17.01 -4.73
C LEU A 67 -0.97 16.17 -3.45
N VAL A 68 -0.03 15.26 -3.27
CA VAL A 68 0.17 14.58 -1.99
C VAL A 68 0.39 15.65 -0.91
N SER A 69 -0.24 15.50 0.23
CA SER A 69 -0.17 16.52 1.28
C SER A 69 1.28 16.80 1.69
N LEU A 70 1.56 18.05 2.02
CA LEU A 70 2.89 18.48 2.46
C LEU A 70 3.35 17.67 3.68
N ASP A 71 2.44 17.46 4.64
CA ASP A 71 2.73 16.68 5.85
C ASP A 71 3.15 15.25 5.52
N THR A 72 2.48 14.60 4.56
CA THR A 72 2.85 13.27 4.07
C THR A 72 4.24 13.27 3.45
N ARG A 73 4.53 14.25 2.61
CA ARG A 73 5.83 14.39 1.94
C ARG A 73 6.95 14.60 2.94
N MET A 74 6.75 15.48 3.91
CA MET A 74 7.74 15.79 4.93
C MET A 74 7.98 14.59 5.86
N THR A 75 6.92 13.97 6.37
CA THR A 75 7.07 12.82 7.27
C THR A 75 7.73 11.61 6.61
N LEU A 76 7.53 11.40 5.32
CA LEU A 76 8.26 10.36 4.56
C LEU A 76 9.72 10.75 4.31
N ARG A 77 9.99 12.03 4.02
CA ARG A 77 11.36 12.54 3.85
C ARG A 77 12.19 12.39 5.11
N ASP A 78 11.60 12.57 6.30
CA ASP A 78 12.27 12.40 7.59
C ASP A 78 12.87 11.00 7.77
N ILE A 79 12.35 10.01 7.07
CA ILE A 79 12.86 8.62 7.10
C ILE A 79 13.51 8.19 5.78
N GLY A 80 13.89 9.14 4.94
CA GLY A 80 14.65 8.91 3.71
C GLY A 80 13.83 8.53 2.48
N ILE A 81 12.51 8.70 2.50
CA ILE A 81 11.63 8.50 1.34
C ILE A 81 11.25 9.88 0.78
N ASP A 82 11.87 10.25 -0.34
CA ASP A 82 11.60 11.51 -1.02
C ASP A 82 10.62 11.29 -2.17
N LEU A 83 9.42 11.85 -2.04
CA LEU A 83 8.44 11.91 -3.12
C LEU A 83 8.75 13.11 -3.99
N GLY A 84 8.78 12.94 -5.31
CA GLY A 84 8.90 14.04 -6.25
C GLY A 84 7.79 15.09 -6.04
N GLU A 85 8.04 16.32 -6.43
CA GLU A 85 7.05 17.41 -6.32
C GLU A 85 5.79 17.13 -7.16
N GLU A 86 5.94 16.30 -8.20
CA GLU A 86 4.88 15.84 -9.10
C GLU A 86 4.04 14.69 -8.52
N ALA A 87 4.35 14.18 -7.33
CA ALA A 87 3.58 13.10 -6.73
C ALA A 87 2.14 13.54 -6.48
N THR A 88 1.20 12.84 -7.10
CA THR A 88 -0.22 13.19 -7.10
C THR A 88 -1.10 12.00 -6.74
N SER A 89 -2.34 12.31 -6.35
CA SER A 89 -3.36 11.32 -6.03
C SER A 89 -3.95 10.66 -7.27
N THR A 90 -4.49 9.47 -7.06
CA THR A 90 -5.25 8.69 -8.04
C THR A 90 -6.69 8.51 -7.53
N ASP A 91 -7.65 8.78 -8.38
CA ASP A 91 -9.08 8.56 -8.10
C ASP A 91 -9.53 7.20 -8.66
N LEU A 92 -9.83 6.25 -7.78
CA LEU A 92 -10.22 4.90 -8.20
C LEU A 92 -11.48 4.88 -9.09
N LYS A 93 -12.38 5.85 -8.94
CA LYS A 93 -13.59 5.96 -9.81
C LYS A 93 -13.24 6.10 -11.28
N ARG A 94 -12.09 6.68 -11.58
CA ARG A 94 -11.59 6.92 -12.94
C ARG A 94 -10.63 5.85 -13.45
N HIS A 95 -10.19 4.97 -12.56
CA HIS A 95 -9.19 3.93 -12.83
C HIS A 95 -9.68 2.54 -12.41
N PRO A 96 -10.81 2.05 -12.97
CA PRO A 96 -11.33 0.73 -12.63
C PRO A 96 -10.35 -0.41 -12.93
N GLU A 97 -9.44 -0.21 -13.88
CA GLU A 97 -8.38 -1.15 -14.23
C GLU A 97 -7.45 -1.49 -13.06
N LEU A 98 -7.28 -0.58 -12.10
CA LEU A 98 -6.48 -0.85 -10.90
C LEU A 98 -7.15 -1.92 -10.02
N LEU A 99 -8.46 -1.86 -9.91
CA LEU A 99 -9.24 -2.83 -9.15
C LEU A 99 -9.33 -4.18 -9.87
N GLU A 100 -9.47 -4.15 -11.20
CA GLU A 100 -9.49 -5.36 -12.03
C GLU A 100 -8.16 -6.11 -11.97
N ALA A 101 -7.04 -5.39 -11.98
CA ALA A 101 -5.70 -5.96 -11.94
C ALA A 101 -5.27 -6.42 -10.54
N ALA A 102 -5.91 -5.94 -9.47
CA ALA A 102 -5.53 -6.27 -8.10
C ALA A 102 -5.89 -7.72 -7.75
N ASP A 103 -5.02 -8.41 -7.04
CA ASP A 103 -5.28 -9.69 -6.41
C ASP A 103 -5.42 -9.58 -4.87
N LEU A 104 -5.14 -8.39 -4.33
CA LEU A 104 -5.38 -8.02 -2.95
C LEU A 104 -5.69 -6.51 -2.87
N VAL A 105 -6.69 -6.14 -2.08
CA VAL A 105 -6.94 -4.75 -1.69
C VAL A 105 -6.70 -4.58 -0.19
N ILE A 106 -5.98 -3.52 0.15
CA ILE A 106 -5.70 -3.13 1.54
C ILE A 106 -6.35 -1.77 1.80
N ALA A 107 -7.29 -1.74 2.74
CA ALA A 107 -7.94 -0.52 3.21
C ALA A 107 -7.31 -0.03 4.51
N MET A 108 -7.37 1.27 4.76
CA MET A 108 -6.87 1.84 6.02
C MET A 108 -7.88 1.67 7.16
N THR A 109 -9.16 1.57 6.83
CA THR A 109 -10.25 1.38 7.82
C THR A 109 -11.26 0.32 7.35
N ALA A 110 -11.96 -0.29 8.32
CA ALA A 110 -13.06 -1.21 8.01
C ALA A 110 -14.20 -0.52 7.24
N ALA A 111 -14.46 0.76 7.54
CA ALA A 111 -15.46 1.54 6.82
C ALA A 111 -15.10 1.71 5.34
N GLN A 112 -13.82 1.96 5.03
CA GLN A 112 -13.35 2.06 3.64
C GLN A 112 -13.44 0.72 2.90
N ALA A 113 -13.17 -0.40 3.58
CA ALA A 113 -13.35 -1.72 2.99
C ALA A 113 -14.81 -2.00 2.60
N ARG A 114 -15.76 -1.60 3.46
CA ARG A 114 -17.20 -1.69 3.15
C ARG A 114 -17.60 -0.76 2.02
N GLU A 115 -17.20 0.51 2.07
CA GLU A 115 -17.48 1.52 1.05
C GLU A 115 -16.99 1.07 -0.33
N LEU A 116 -15.80 0.47 -0.41
CA LEU A 116 -15.29 -0.09 -1.65
C LEU A 116 -16.25 -1.13 -2.23
N ARG A 117 -16.72 -2.08 -1.42
CA ARG A 117 -17.64 -3.13 -1.89
C ARG A 117 -19.03 -2.62 -2.25
N GLU A 118 -19.50 -1.57 -1.60
CA GLU A 118 -20.82 -0.98 -1.84
C GLU A 118 -20.86 -0.11 -3.09
N ARG A 119 -19.77 0.59 -3.40
CA ARG A 119 -19.76 1.63 -4.44
C ARG A 119 -18.96 1.28 -5.69
N PHE A 120 -18.14 0.24 -5.64
CA PHE A 120 -17.29 -0.17 -6.76
C PHE A 120 -17.60 -1.60 -7.21
N ALA A 121 -17.34 -1.88 -8.49
CA ALA A 121 -17.50 -3.22 -9.05
C ALA A 121 -16.36 -4.14 -8.58
N VAL A 122 -16.46 -4.62 -7.34
CA VAL A 122 -15.48 -5.54 -6.74
C VAL A 122 -15.93 -6.98 -7.01
N ARG A 123 -15.08 -7.75 -7.70
CA ARG A 123 -15.38 -9.18 -7.89
C ARG A 123 -15.41 -9.91 -6.54
N PRO A 124 -16.35 -10.86 -6.32
CA PRO A 124 -16.51 -11.55 -5.02
C PRO A 124 -15.25 -12.27 -4.53
N SER A 125 -14.43 -12.74 -5.46
CA SER A 125 -13.19 -13.48 -5.15
C SER A 125 -12.01 -12.60 -4.74
N LEU A 126 -12.10 -11.26 -4.90
CA LEU A 126 -11.02 -10.35 -4.53
C LEU A 126 -10.96 -10.18 -3.02
N PRO A 127 -9.87 -10.59 -2.36
CA PRO A 127 -9.71 -10.33 -0.94
C PRO A 127 -9.54 -8.84 -0.67
N VAL A 128 -10.30 -8.33 0.30
CA VAL A 128 -10.22 -6.95 0.79
C VAL A 128 -10.03 -7.02 2.30
N HIS A 129 -8.91 -6.53 2.78
CA HIS A 129 -8.53 -6.52 4.19
C HIS A 129 -8.14 -5.11 4.64
N THR A 130 -8.20 -4.86 5.94
CA THR A 130 -7.54 -3.67 6.50
C THR A 130 -6.04 -3.94 6.69
N LEU A 131 -5.25 -2.87 6.74
CA LEU A 131 -3.80 -2.98 6.98
C LEU A 131 -3.53 -3.68 8.32
N ARG A 132 -4.24 -3.27 9.39
CA ARG A 132 -4.14 -3.93 10.69
C ARG A 132 -4.59 -5.39 10.64
N GLY A 133 -5.71 -5.67 9.96
CA GLY A 133 -6.21 -7.05 9.82
C GLY A 133 -5.20 -7.99 9.18
N LEU A 134 -4.51 -7.56 8.13
CA LEU A 134 -3.43 -8.33 7.52
C LEU A 134 -2.23 -8.53 8.44
N ALA A 135 -1.93 -7.55 9.28
CA ALA A 135 -0.88 -7.65 10.30
C ALA A 135 -1.28 -8.52 11.51
N GLY A 136 -2.53 -9.01 11.56
CA GLY A 136 -3.03 -9.81 12.67
C GLY A 136 -3.54 -8.99 13.85
N GLU A 137 -3.85 -7.72 13.64
CA GLU A 137 -4.33 -6.79 14.66
C GLU A 137 -5.74 -6.29 14.35
N ALA A 138 -6.48 -5.90 15.39
CA ALA A 138 -7.77 -5.23 15.23
C ALA A 138 -7.61 -3.72 15.08
N GLY A 139 -8.65 -3.07 14.54
CA GLY A 139 -8.75 -1.61 14.48
C GLY A 139 -8.37 -1.01 13.13
N ASP A 140 -8.39 0.30 13.10
CA ASP A 140 -8.21 1.14 11.92
C ASP A 140 -6.95 2.00 12.03
N ILE A 141 -6.45 2.49 10.90
CA ILE A 141 -5.46 3.56 10.84
C ILE A 141 -6.23 4.89 10.82
N ALA A 142 -6.13 5.64 11.90
CA ALA A 142 -6.81 6.93 12.03
C ALA A 142 -6.30 7.96 11.02
N ASP A 143 -7.18 8.86 10.57
CA ASP A 143 -6.82 9.93 9.65
C ASP A 143 -6.03 11.03 10.38
N PRO A 144 -4.77 11.32 10.00
CA PRO A 144 -3.95 12.34 10.65
C PRO A 144 -4.28 13.77 10.17
N PHE A 145 -5.20 13.94 9.21
CA PHE A 145 -5.48 15.20 8.56
C PHE A 145 -5.84 16.32 9.58
N GLU A 146 -5.22 17.49 9.42
CA GLU A 146 -5.41 18.68 10.26
C GLU A 146 -5.09 18.52 11.76
N GLN A 147 -4.31 17.50 12.13
CA GLN A 147 -3.96 17.24 13.54
C GLN A 147 -2.50 17.55 13.87
N GLY A 148 -1.74 18.10 12.92
CA GLY A 148 -0.36 18.55 13.11
C GLY A 148 0.71 17.49 12.81
N ASP A 149 1.95 17.93 12.75
CA ASP A 149 3.11 17.13 12.29
C ASP A 149 3.35 15.88 13.16
N ALA A 150 3.19 16.01 14.48
CA ALA A 150 3.39 14.90 15.41
C ALA A 150 2.41 13.74 15.14
N VAL A 151 1.15 14.06 14.83
CA VAL A 151 0.13 13.04 14.51
C VAL A 151 0.41 12.38 13.17
N PHE A 152 0.93 13.11 12.18
CA PHE A 152 1.41 12.54 10.92
C PHE A 152 2.60 11.62 11.13
N ALA A 153 3.56 12.00 11.96
CA ALA A 153 4.71 11.16 12.29
C ALA A 153 4.28 9.88 13.02
N ASP A 154 3.35 9.96 13.96
CA ASP A 154 2.79 8.82 14.67
C ASP A 154 2.04 7.87 13.72
N CYS A 155 1.26 8.42 12.78
CA CYS A 155 0.56 7.64 11.75
C CYS A 155 1.57 6.90 10.84
N ARG A 156 2.63 7.57 10.41
CA ARG A 156 3.72 6.95 9.64
C ARG A 156 4.38 5.81 10.42
N GLU A 157 4.71 6.02 11.69
CA GLU A 157 5.34 5.00 12.54
C GLU A 157 4.44 3.80 12.75
N GLU A 158 3.14 4.02 12.94
CA GLU A 158 2.16 2.96 13.05
C GLU A 158 2.11 2.10 11.77
N ILE A 159 2.00 2.75 10.61
CA ILE A 159 2.02 2.06 9.32
C ILE A 159 3.35 1.32 9.13
N ASN A 160 4.48 1.98 9.40
CA ASN A 160 5.81 1.42 9.24
C ASN A 160 6.02 0.17 10.10
N ARG A 161 5.47 0.14 11.30
CA ARG A 161 5.51 -1.03 12.19
C ARG A 161 4.71 -2.22 11.63
N LEU A 162 3.59 -1.95 10.96
CA LEU A 162 2.70 -2.98 10.41
C LEU A 162 3.19 -3.55 9.07
N ILE A 163 3.89 -2.76 8.27
CA ILE A 163 4.30 -3.14 6.92
C ILE A 163 5.11 -4.45 6.87
N PRO A 164 6.13 -4.70 7.70
CA PRO A 164 6.85 -5.98 7.67
C PRO A 164 5.95 -7.19 7.88
N LEU A 165 4.97 -7.09 8.80
CA LEU A 165 3.99 -8.15 9.08
C LEU A 165 3.05 -8.39 7.89
N VAL A 166 2.65 -7.32 7.22
CA VAL A 166 1.84 -7.40 6.00
C VAL A 166 2.65 -8.03 4.87
N VAL A 167 3.89 -7.61 4.67
CA VAL A 167 4.76 -8.17 3.62
C VAL A 167 5.04 -9.66 3.87
N ASP A 168 5.16 -10.10 5.12
CA ASP A 168 5.22 -11.54 5.43
C ASP A 168 4.02 -12.31 4.86
N ARG A 169 2.82 -11.72 4.93
CA ARG A 169 1.61 -12.33 4.36
C ARG A 169 1.58 -12.29 2.84
N LEU A 170 2.16 -11.25 2.23
CA LEU A 170 2.24 -11.14 0.76
C LEU A 170 3.18 -12.19 0.17
N LEU A 171 4.26 -12.49 0.88
CA LEU A 171 5.32 -13.38 0.42
C LEU A 171 5.16 -14.82 0.91
N ALA A 172 4.29 -15.07 1.89
CA ALA A 172 4.04 -16.41 2.38
C ALA A 172 3.43 -17.29 1.26
N ASN A 173 4.12 -18.35 0.89
CA ASN A 173 3.57 -19.37 0.02
C ASN A 173 2.29 -19.94 0.65
N ALA A 174 1.28 -20.14 -0.18
CA ALA A 174 0.02 -20.74 0.24
C ALA A 174 0.22 -22.19 0.72
#